data_01b56e9872bcc2cc40a0fd9414c7c9ec
#
_entry.id   01b56e9872bcc2cc40a0fd9414c7c9ec
#
_cell.length_a   1.000
_cell.length_b   1.000
_cell.length_c   1.000
_cell.angle_alpha   90.00
_cell.angle_beta   90.00
_cell.angle_gamma   90.00
#
_symmetry.space_group_name_H-M   'P 1'
#
loop_
_entity.id
_entity.type
_entity.pdbx_description
1 polymer ?
#
loop_
_entity_poly.entity_id
_entity_poly.type
_entity_poly.pdbx_seq_one_letter_code
_entity_poly.pdbx_strand_id
1 'polypeptide(L)'
;DEIKLWPDAPLPAAHFAVHKNWTNTLGYLAPPMFWHWHVDTYTQKVARKLNRCLYLPTVEFKAKKILDDNAGKQIRANFNIANRDKFVWTKVRDRHATADVNVLNDFIKSF
;
A
#
# COMPACT_ATOMS: atom_id res chain seq x y z
N ASP A 1 -20.08 10.59 9.98
CA ASP A 1 -18.65 10.44 9.81
C ASP A 1 -18.16 9.08 10.29
N GLU A 2 -18.47 8.08 9.49
CA GLU A 2 -18.14 6.70 9.82
C GLU A 2 -16.72 6.35 9.40
N ILE A 3 -15.96 5.78 10.33
CA ILE A 3 -14.72 5.08 10.01
C ILE A 3 -15.12 3.65 9.65
N LYS A 4 -14.77 3.23 8.44
CA LYS A 4 -15.14 1.90 7.95
C LYS A 4 -13.91 1.00 7.84
N LEU A 5 -14.08 -0.24 8.37
CA LEU A 5 -13.12 -1.30 8.11
C LEU A 5 -13.30 -1.83 6.69
N TRP A 6 -12.19 -2.29 6.09
CA TRP A 6 -12.31 -3.08 4.89
C TRP A 6 -13.08 -4.39 5.20
N PRO A 7 -13.98 -4.91 4.36
CA PRO A 7 -14.21 -4.54 2.95
C PRO A 7 -15.25 -3.45 2.70
N ASP A 8 -15.78 -2.82 3.73
CA ASP A 8 -16.84 -1.81 3.58
C ASP A 8 -16.35 -0.49 3.00
N ALA A 9 -15.03 -0.28 2.98
CA ALA A 9 -14.43 0.88 2.35
C ALA A 9 -14.64 0.82 0.83
N PRO A 10 -15.21 1.87 0.21
CA PRO A 10 -15.64 1.81 -1.18
C PRO A 10 -14.52 1.95 -2.20
N LEU A 11 -13.34 2.43 -1.79
CA LEU A 11 -12.26 2.82 -2.70
C LEU A 11 -10.94 2.15 -2.34
N PRO A 12 -10.07 1.88 -3.35
CA PRO A 12 -8.70 1.48 -3.10
C PRO A 12 -7.92 2.58 -2.37
N ALA A 13 -6.96 2.19 -1.54
CA ALA A 13 -6.14 3.10 -0.78
C ALA A 13 -5.04 3.71 -1.65
N ALA A 14 -5.37 4.72 -2.45
CA ALA A 14 -4.38 5.47 -3.23
C ALA A 14 -3.52 6.36 -2.32
N HIS A 15 -4.10 6.86 -1.25
CA HIS A 15 -3.42 7.62 -0.21
C HIS A 15 -3.66 6.94 1.12
N PHE A 16 -2.60 6.63 1.83
CA PHE A 16 -2.70 5.90 3.09
C PHE A 16 -1.72 6.43 4.13
N ALA A 17 -2.01 6.16 5.39
CA ALA A 17 -1.10 6.40 6.50
C ALA A 17 -0.97 5.11 7.31
N VAL A 18 0.22 4.84 7.79
CA VAL A 18 0.49 3.71 8.66
C VAL A 18 1.17 4.18 9.93
N HIS A 19 0.98 3.45 11.02
CA HIS A 19 1.67 3.73 12.26
C HIS A 19 3.18 3.43 12.10
N LYS A 20 4.02 4.20 12.79
CA LYS A 20 5.49 4.02 12.75
C LYS A 20 5.93 2.59 13.08
N ASN A 21 5.18 1.88 13.91
CA ASN A 21 5.49 0.49 14.26
C ASN A 21 5.40 -0.46 13.06
N TRP A 22 4.59 -0.11 12.04
CA TRP A 22 4.54 -0.87 10.79
C TRP A 22 5.89 -0.86 10.09
N THR A 23 6.43 0.34 9.85
CA THR A 23 7.72 0.49 9.18
C THR A 23 8.88 -0.03 10.01
N ASN A 24 8.83 0.18 11.32
CA ASN A 24 9.88 -0.32 12.22
C ASN A 24 9.91 -1.85 12.28
N THR A 25 8.75 -2.48 12.24
CA THR A 25 8.64 -3.94 12.33
C THR A 25 8.99 -4.62 11.00
N LEU A 26 8.51 -4.09 9.89
CA LEU A 26 8.81 -4.66 8.56
C LEU A 26 10.18 -4.25 8.03
N GLY A 27 10.71 -3.11 8.47
CA GLY A 27 11.95 -2.55 7.97
C GLY A 27 11.77 -1.70 6.71
N TYR A 28 10.53 -1.48 6.24
CA TYR A 28 10.24 -0.65 5.08
C TYR A 28 8.79 -0.16 5.10
N LEU A 29 8.54 0.93 4.41
CA LEU A 29 7.19 1.38 4.06
C LEU A 29 6.80 0.88 2.67
N ALA A 30 7.66 1.14 1.70
CA ALA A 30 7.48 0.67 0.33
C ALA A 30 8.28 -0.63 0.15
N PRO A 31 7.62 -1.75 -0.17
CA PRO A 31 8.33 -3.01 -0.41
C PRO A 31 9.40 -2.84 -1.49
N PRO A 32 10.65 -3.24 -1.22
CA PRO A 32 11.77 -2.93 -2.11
C PRO A 32 11.70 -3.62 -3.47
N MET A 33 10.86 -4.67 -3.61
CA MET A 33 10.69 -5.34 -4.88
C MET A 33 9.91 -4.51 -5.91
N PHE A 34 9.15 -3.52 -5.48
CA PHE A 34 8.43 -2.61 -6.38
C PHE A 34 9.27 -1.37 -6.67
N TRP A 35 9.29 -0.95 -7.93
CA TRP A 35 10.00 0.25 -8.32
C TRP A 35 9.13 1.50 -8.19
N HIS A 36 7.83 1.37 -8.44
CA HIS A 36 6.88 2.48 -8.32
C HIS A 36 5.44 2.02 -8.09
N TRP A 37 4.94 1.09 -8.91
CA TRP A 37 3.55 0.67 -8.92
C TRP A 37 3.25 -0.39 -7.86
N HIS A 38 2.00 -0.46 -7.43
CA HIS A 38 1.45 -1.47 -6.52
C HIS A 38 1.87 -1.38 -5.06
N VAL A 39 2.61 -0.36 -4.65
CA VAL A 39 2.98 -0.17 -3.23
C VAL A 39 1.73 0.05 -2.38
N ASP A 40 0.83 0.92 -2.83
CA ASP A 40 -0.44 1.19 -2.16
C ASP A 40 -1.34 -0.05 -2.11
N THR A 41 -1.47 -0.74 -3.23
CA THR A 41 -2.26 -1.97 -3.33
C THR A 41 -1.71 -3.07 -2.41
N TYR A 42 -0.40 -3.22 -2.36
CA TYR A 42 0.25 -4.19 -1.48
C TYR A 42 0.02 -3.85 -0.01
N THR A 43 0.23 -2.59 0.37
CA THR A 43 0.04 -2.13 1.75
C THR A 43 -1.40 -2.33 2.20
N GLN A 44 -2.36 -1.99 1.35
CA GLN A 44 -3.77 -2.24 1.63
C GLN A 44 -4.08 -3.73 1.80
N LYS A 45 -3.52 -4.58 0.96
CA LYS A 45 -3.71 -6.03 1.06
C LYS A 45 -3.21 -6.59 2.40
N VAL A 46 -2.03 -6.17 2.84
CA VAL A 46 -1.47 -6.58 4.14
C VAL A 46 -2.36 -6.08 5.28
N ALA A 47 -2.74 -4.81 5.28
CA ALA A 47 -3.61 -4.22 6.30
C ALA A 47 -4.96 -4.93 6.37
N ARG A 48 -5.52 -5.29 5.22
CA ARG A 48 -6.78 -6.01 5.12
C ARG A 48 -6.69 -7.42 5.72
N LYS A 49 -5.61 -8.13 5.43
CA LYS A 49 -5.37 -9.46 6.01
C LYS A 49 -5.17 -9.41 7.52
N LEU A 50 -4.63 -8.31 8.04
CA LEU A 50 -4.52 -8.06 9.47
C LEU A 50 -5.84 -7.64 10.12
N ASN A 51 -6.88 -7.37 9.33
CA ASN A 51 -8.13 -6.77 9.78
C ASN A 51 -7.90 -5.39 10.44
N ARG A 52 -6.98 -4.61 9.92
CA ARG A 52 -6.59 -3.29 10.43
C ARG A 52 -6.57 -2.22 9.35
N CYS A 53 -7.39 -2.38 8.33
CA CYS A 53 -7.56 -1.39 7.27
C CYS A 53 -8.78 -0.53 7.57
N LEU A 54 -8.58 0.76 7.77
CA LEU A 54 -9.63 1.72 8.05
C LEU A 54 -9.79 2.68 6.89
N TYR A 55 -11.02 2.95 6.51
CA TYR A 55 -11.34 4.01 5.58
C TYR A 55 -11.73 5.27 6.37
N LEU A 56 -11.10 6.41 6.06
CA LEU A 56 -11.33 7.69 6.71
C LEU A 56 -12.04 8.65 5.75
N PRO A 57 -13.38 8.62 5.66
CA PRO A 57 -14.12 9.39 4.66
C PRO A 57 -14.06 10.90 4.86
N THR A 58 -13.75 11.35 6.08
CA THR A 58 -13.64 12.78 6.41
C THR A 58 -12.27 13.36 6.17
N VAL A 59 -11.27 12.53 5.90
CA VAL A 59 -9.91 12.97 5.58
C VAL A 59 -9.79 13.15 4.07
N GLU A 60 -9.55 14.38 3.65
CA GLU A 60 -9.45 14.72 2.24
C GLU A 60 -8.00 14.97 1.85
N PHE A 61 -7.52 14.23 0.85
CA PHE A 61 -6.22 14.48 0.25
C PHE A 61 -6.42 15.17 -1.08
N LYS A 62 -5.97 16.43 -1.17
CA LYS A 62 -5.99 17.19 -2.42
C LYS A 62 -4.65 17.04 -3.11
N ALA A 63 -4.59 16.15 -4.08
CA ALA A 63 -3.43 16.06 -4.96
C ALA A 63 -3.53 17.14 -6.02
N LYS A 64 -2.60 18.11 -6.04
CA LYS A 64 -2.40 18.95 -7.20
C LYS A 64 -1.88 18.08 -8.33
N LYS A 65 -2.74 17.78 -9.30
CA LYS A 65 -2.26 17.23 -10.57
C LYS A 65 -1.53 18.34 -11.31
N ILE A 66 -0.23 18.41 -11.13
CA ILE A 66 0.61 19.19 -12.01
C ILE A 66 0.80 18.33 -13.26
N LEU A 67 -0.07 18.56 -14.26
CA LEU A 67 -0.07 17.82 -15.51
C LEU A 67 1.26 17.94 -16.27
N ASP A 68 2.06 18.95 -15.93
CA ASP A 68 3.32 19.28 -16.58
C ASP A 68 4.56 18.81 -15.77
N ASP A 69 4.37 18.04 -14.72
CA ASP A 69 5.49 17.43 -14.00
C ASP A 69 6.18 16.39 -14.88
N ASN A 70 7.39 16.71 -15.31
CA ASN A 70 8.17 15.84 -16.17
C ASN A 70 8.45 14.48 -15.54
N ALA A 71 8.72 14.43 -14.24
CA ALA A 71 8.96 13.18 -13.54
C ALA A 71 7.72 12.28 -13.55
N GLY A 72 6.55 12.84 -13.27
CA GLY A 72 5.30 12.10 -13.31
C GLY A 72 4.96 11.60 -14.73
N LYS A 73 5.20 12.42 -15.75
CA LYS A 73 5.02 12.02 -17.16
C LYS A 73 5.95 10.87 -17.55
N GLN A 74 7.21 10.96 -17.16
CA GLN A 74 8.20 9.90 -17.46
C GLN A 74 7.83 8.58 -16.79
N ILE A 75 7.40 8.61 -15.54
CA ILE A 75 6.97 7.40 -14.83
C ILE A 75 5.76 6.77 -15.52
N ARG A 76 4.75 7.58 -15.84
CA ARG A 76 3.53 7.08 -16.51
C ARG A 76 3.82 6.55 -17.90
N ALA A 77 4.76 7.14 -18.61
CA ALA A 77 5.16 6.71 -19.95
C ALA A 77 6.10 5.49 -19.94
N ASN A 78 6.67 5.13 -18.79
CA ASN A 78 7.58 4.01 -18.70
C ASN A 78 6.83 2.69 -18.51
N PHE A 79 6.42 2.10 -19.63
CA PHE A 79 5.70 0.81 -19.64
C PHE A 79 6.56 -0.34 -19.08
N ASN A 80 7.88 -0.26 -19.16
CA ASN A 80 8.76 -1.29 -18.62
C ASN A 80 8.68 -1.38 -17.10
N ILE A 81 8.65 -0.23 -16.41
CA ILE A 81 8.47 -0.19 -14.95
C ILE A 81 7.09 -0.73 -14.58
N ALA A 82 6.03 -0.26 -15.26
CA ALA A 82 4.66 -0.70 -14.99
C ALA A 82 4.49 -2.20 -15.21
N ASN A 83 5.00 -2.73 -16.31
CA ASN A 83 4.90 -4.17 -16.63
C ASN A 83 5.73 -5.01 -15.66
N ARG A 84 6.92 -4.55 -15.28
CA ARG A 84 7.75 -5.22 -14.29
C ARG A 84 7.05 -5.29 -12.94
N ASP A 85 6.52 -4.16 -12.46
CA ASP A 85 5.84 -4.11 -11.16
C ASP A 85 4.57 -4.95 -11.17
N LYS A 86 3.82 -4.98 -12.26
CA LYS A 86 2.66 -5.86 -12.42
C LYS A 86 3.06 -7.33 -12.36
N PHE A 87 4.14 -7.71 -13.00
CA PHE A 87 4.66 -9.07 -12.96
C PHE A 87 5.06 -9.45 -11.53
N VAL A 88 5.83 -8.58 -10.86
CA VAL A 88 6.24 -8.79 -9.47
C VAL A 88 5.02 -8.90 -8.56
N TRP A 89 4.05 -8.00 -8.69
CA TRP A 89 2.79 -8.06 -7.94
C TRP A 89 2.10 -9.41 -8.05
N THR A 90 1.98 -9.93 -9.28
CA THR A 90 1.36 -11.22 -9.53
C THR A 90 2.10 -12.36 -8.81
N LYS A 91 3.42 -12.26 -8.70
CA LYS A 91 4.25 -13.28 -8.06
C LYS A 91 4.26 -13.21 -6.53
N VAL A 92 4.24 -12.01 -5.95
CA VAL A 92 4.48 -11.83 -4.51
C VAL A 92 3.22 -11.53 -3.70
N ARG A 93 2.13 -11.14 -4.35
CA ARG A 93 0.92 -10.63 -3.67
C ARG A 93 0.37 -11.55 -2.59
N ASP A 94 0.51 -12.87 -2.75
CA ASP A 94 -0.01 -13.82 -1.77
C ASP A 94 1.07 -14.27 -0.78
N ARG A 95 2.18 -14.79 -1.27
CA ARG A 95 3.23 -15.35 -0.41
C ARG A 95 3.92 -14.27 0.42
N HIS A 96 4.37 -13.20 -0.21
CA HIS A 96 5.11 -12.14 0.48
C HIS A 96 4.20 -11.36 1.44
N ALA A 97 2.97 -11.08 1.00
CA ALA A 97 2.00 -10.41 1.86
C ALA A 97 1.67 -11.27 3.09
N THR A 98 1.53 -12.58 2.95
CA THR A 98 1.32 -13.50 4.07
C THR A 98 2.50 -13.47 5.04
N ALA A 99 3.73 -13.44 4.54
CA ALA A 99 4.92 -13.34 5.39
C ALA A 99 4.92 -12.03 6.20
N ASP A 100 4.63 -10.91 5.57
CA ASP A 100 4.56 -9.61 6.25
C ASP A 100 3.40 -9.58 7.27
N VAL A 101 2.25 -10.15 6.94
CA VAL A 101 1.14 -10.28 7.89
C VAL A 101 1.58 -11.05 9.13
N ASN A 102 2.30 -12.15 8.97
CA ASN A 102 2.78 -12.95 10.09
C ASN A 102 3.76 -12.17 10.98
N VAL A 103 4.67 -11.42 10.37
CA VAL A 103 5.60 -10.56 11.11
C VAL A 103 4.86 -9.50 11.94
N LEU A 104 3.88 -8.84 11.33
CA LEU A 104 3.09 -7.82 12.01
C LEU A 104 2.19 -8.41 13.09
N ASN A 105 1.60 -9.58 12.86
CA ASN A 105 0.79 -10.28 13.87
C ASN A 105 1.63 -10.67 15.09
N ASP A 106 2.83 -11.16 14.88
CA ASP A 106 3.73 -11.51 15.98
C ASP A 106 4.09 -10.27 16.80
N PHE A 107 4.32 -9.14 16.16
CA PHE A 107 4.52 -7.87 16.85
C PHE A 107 3.29 -7.47 17.68
N ILE A 108 2.09 -7.56 17.10
CA ILE A 108 0.84 -7.22 17.79
C ILE A 108 0.64 -8.11 19.01
N LYS A 109 0.91 -9.41 18.92
CA LYS A 109 0.77 -10.36 20.02
C LYS A 109 1.79 -10.17 21.13
N SER A 110 2.87 -9.42 20.88
CA SER A 110 3.92 -9.15 21.87
C SER A 110 3.53 -8.08 22.91
N PHE A 111 2.39 -7.42 22.70
CA PHE A 111 1.86 -6.45 23.67
C PHE A 111 1.08 -7.11 24.78
#